data_e56691a54dce87d46b305f3e1517f452
#
_entry.id   e56691a54dce87d46b305f3e1517f452
#
_cell.length_a   1.000
_cell.length_b   1.000
_cell.length_c   1.000
_cell.angle_alpha   90.00
_cell.angle_beta   90.00
_cell.angle_gamma   90.00
#
_symmetry.space_group_name_H-M   'P 1'
#
loop_
_entity.id
_entity.type
_entity.pdbx_description
1 polymer ?
#
loop_
_entity_poly.entity_id
_entity_poly.type
_entity_poly.pdbx_seq_one_letter_code
_entity_poly.pdbx_strand_id
1 'polypeptide(L)'
;TTAINFIKSYQNKKNIKTNDLIMHLNASDERGIDVIRNQINQFVNSKWLFVKGTKFVILDEVDYMTKSAQQALKYLISSLSENICFILICNYICKIDDILQNIFIRIRFNNLPLIEIKNYINNVVKQEKLVIDDEQINDIITYFKSDIRSMINYLQSNFAQTNIIKKTINNSEWLNFIEYIKNNKNNISKINNYLNNICLEYDMNIYQTIRMFSTYIIKNTNIDSDSDILNSIEIFIHKNDYEVECYKNYIFDKLITYLCAVDANL
;
A
#
# COMPACT_ATOMS: atom_id res chain seq x y z
N THR A 1 -4.54 8.53 -12.19
CA THR A 1 -3.46 9.09 -13.06
C THR A 1 -3.41 8.39 -14.42
N THR A 2 -3.27 7.06 -14.49
CA THR A 2 -3.17 6.29 -15.75
C THR A 2 -4.40 6.47 -16.62
N ALA A 3 -5.62 6.41 -16.07
CA ALA A 3 -6.86 6.62 -16.78
C ALA A 3 -6.92 8.01 -17.42
N ILE A 4 -6.56 9.04 -16.66
CA ILE A 4 -6.55 10.43 -17.17
C ILE A 4 -5.53 10.58 -18.30
N ASN A 5 -4.34 10.01 -18.15
CA ASN A 5 -3.31 10.07 -19.20
C ASN A 5 -3.75 9.33 -20.46
N PHE A 6 -4.43 8.20 -20.32
CA PHE A 6 -5.01 7.47 -21.44
C PHE A 6 -6.04 8.32 -22.20
N ILE A 7 -6.97 8.96 -21.47
CA ILE A 7 -7.98 9.83 -22.07
C ILE A 7 -7.33 11.02 -22.78
N LYS A 8 -6.37 11.67 -22.14
CA LYS A 8 -5.61 12.79 -22.77
C LYS A 8 -4.91 12.35 -24.05
N SER A 9 -4.29 11.17 -24.03
CA SER A 9 -3.63 10.61 -25.23
C SER A 9 -4.64 10.32 -26.35
N TYR A 10 -5.83 9.77 -26.00
CA TYR A 10 -6.91 9.55 -26.94
C TYR A 10 -7.45 10.87 -27.51
N GLN A 11 -7.69 11.87 -26.67
CA GLN A 11 -8.17 13.19 -27.08
C GLN A 11 -7.16 13.89 -28.01
N ASN A 12 -5.86 13.83 -27.70
CA ASN A 12 -4.79 14.36 -28.53
C ASN A 12 -4.77 13.72 -29.93
N LYS A 13 -4.94 12.40 -30.02
CA LYS A 13 -5.04 11.67 -31.31
C LYS A 13 -6.27 12.10 -32.13
N LYS A 14 -7.33 12.52 -31.48
CA LYS A 14 -8.57 12.99 -32.14
C LYS A 14 -8.63 14.50 -32.32
N ASN A 15 -7.55 15.23 -31.97
CA ASN A 15 -7.48 16.71 -31.99
C ASN A 15 -8.56 17.41 -31.15
N ILE A 16 -9.02 16.75 -30.07
CA ILE A 16 -10.01 17.28 -29.14
C ILE A 16 -9.25 17.79 -27.90
N LYS A 17 -9.21 19.10 -27.68
CA LYS A 17 -8.47 19.73 -26.58
C LYS A 17 -9.42 20.33 -25.53
N THR A 18 -10.37 19.55 -25.01
CA THR A 18 -11.29 20.06 -23.98
C THR A 18 -11.37 19.10 -22.79
N ASN A 19 -11.26 19.68 -21.59
CA ASN A 19 -11.47 18.94 -20.35
C ASN A 19 -12.97 18.76 -20.04
N ASP A 20 -13.84 19.49 -20.74
CA ASP A 20 -15.28 19.50 -20.52
C ASP A 20 -15.97 18.15 -20.78
N LEU A 21 -15.30 17.28 -21.56
CA LEU A 21 -15.77 15.92 -21.85
C LEU A 21 -15.33 14.89 -20.83
N ILE A 22 -14.69 15.29 -19.74
CA ILE A 22 -14.19 14.38 -18.71
C ILE A 22 -14.83 14.72 -17.38
N MET A 23 -15.55 13.76 -16.81
CA MET A 23 -16.04 13.80 -15.43
C MET A 23 -15.25 12.82 -14.60
N HIS A 24 -14.67 13.27 -13.48
CA HIS A 24 -13.95 12.41 -12.53
C HIS A 24 -14.57 12.58 -11.14
N LEU A 25 -15.09 11.51 -10.60
CA LEU A 25 -15.73 11.45 -9.29
C LEU A 25 -15.06 10.38 -8.43
N ASN A 26 -14.92 10.67 -7.15
CA ASN A 26 -14.50 9.68 -6.16
C ASN A 26 -15.75 9.11 -5.47
N ALA A 27 -16.00 7.81 -5.66
CA ALA A 27 -17.16 7.13 -5.09
C ALA A 27 -17.08 6.94 -3.56
N SER A 28 -15.90 7.16 -2.95
CA SER A 28 -15.76 7.15 -1.48
C SER A 28 -16.33 8.40 -0.83
N ASP A 29 -16.26 9.55 -1.50
CA ASP A 29 -16.76 10.83 -0.97
C ASP A 29 -18.27 10.93 -1.11
N GLU A 30 -18.81 10.43 -2.22
CA GLU A 30 -20.20 10.50 -2.58
C GLU A 30 -20.79 9.11 -2.83
N ARG A 31 -21.01 8.35 -1.75
CA ARG A 31 -21.42 6.91 -1.81
C ARG A 31 -22.89 6.70 -2.22
N GLY A 32 -23.65 7.77 -2.32
CA GLY A 32 -25.09 7.73 -2.49
C GLY A 32 -25.56 7.53 -3.93
N ILE A 33 -26.78 7.04 -4.06
CA ILE A 33 -27.49 6.87 -5.34
C ILE A 33 -27.75 8.23 -6.04
N ASP A 34 -27.80 9.31 -5.26
CA ASP A 34 -28.14 10.66 -5.75
C ASP A 34 -27.06 11.24 -6.66
N VAL A 35 -25.78 10.89 -6.43
CA VAL A 35 -24.68 11.27 -7.33
C VAL A 35 -24.87 10.69 -8.72
N ILE A 36 -25.25 9.43 -8.79
CA ILE A 36 -25.48 8.76 -10.06
C ILE A 36 -26.69 9.35 -10.75
N ARG A 37 -27.77 9.56 -10.01
CA ARG A 37 -29.02 10.09 -10.57
C ARG A 37 -28.90 11.54 -11.03
N ASN A 38 -28.21 12.36 -10.28
CA ASN A 38 -28.13 13.79 -10.54
C ASN A 38 -26.89 14.18 -11.35
N GLN A 39 -25.70 13.98 -10.81
CA GLN A 39 -24.48 14.50 -11.42
C GLN A 39 -24.11 13.73 -12.69
N ILE A 40 -24.04 12.41 -12.60
CA ILE A 40 -23.62 11.59 -13.75
C ILE A 40 -24.67 11.66 -14.85
N ASN A 41 -25.95 11.54 -14.50
CA ASN A 41 -27.05 11.59 -15.47
C ASN A 41 -27.11 12.96 -16.18
N GLN A 42 -26.95 14.06 -15.46
CA GLN A 42 -26.93 15.41 -16.06
C GLN A 42 -25.71 15.55 -17.00
N PHE A 43 -24.51 15.12 -16.56
CA PHE A 43 -23.33 15.18 -17.40
C PHE A 43 -23.50 14.37 -18.68
N VAL A 44 -24.01 13.16 -18.57
CA VAL A 44 -24.20 12.23 -19.69
C VAL A 44 -25.19 12.78 -20.70
N ASN A 45 -26.34 13.30 -20.24
CA ASN A 45 -27.43 13.80 -21.09
C ASN A 45 -27.20 15.24 -21.56
N SER A 46 -26.20 15.97 -21.03
CA SER A 46 -25.89 17.31 -21.49
C SER A 46 -25.46 17.28 -22.97
N LYS A 47 -26.04 18.16 -23.78
CA LYS A 47 -25.63 18.34 -25.20
C LYS A 47 -24.73 19.55 -25.29
N TRP A 48 -23.46 19.31 -25.65
CA TRP A 48 -22.49 20.39 -25.91
C TRP A 48 -22.65 20.81 -27.37
N LEU A 49 -23.09 22.05 -27.58
CA LEU A 49 -23.39 22.58 -28.92
C LEU A 49 -22.12 22.72 -29.81
N PHE A 50 -20.95 22.91 -29.18
CA PHE A 50 -19.72 23.25 -29.92
C PHE A 50 -18.62 22.18 -29.83
N VAL A 51 -18.79 21.15 -29.00
CA VAL A 51 -17.77 20.12 -28.78
C VAL A 51 -18.29 18.75 -29.19
N LYS A 52 -17.73 18.20 -30.28
CA LYS A 52 -18.02 16.83 -30.71
C LYS A 52 -16.94 15.89 -30.18
N GLY A 53 -17.30 14.83 -29.49
CA GLY A 53 -16.38 13.85 -28.97
C GLY A 53 -17.01 12.86 -28.01
N THR A 54 -16.22 11.86 -27.62
CA THR A 54 -16.62 10.88 -26.60
C THR A 54 -16.52 11.49 -25.20
N LYS A 55 -17.56 11.39 -24.41
CA LYS A 55 -17.56 11.74 -22.99
C LYS A 55 -16.94 10.61 -22.18
N PHE A 56 -16.14 10.97 -21.20
CA PHE A 56 -15.51 10.04 -20.28
C PHE A 56 -15.99 10.28 -18.86
N VAL A 57 -16.49 9.24 -18.23
CA VAL A 57 -16.86 9.25 -16.80
C VAL A 57 -15.92 8.32 -16.07
N ILE A 58 -15.05 8.89 -15.20
CA ILE A 58 -14.14 8.16 -14.36
C ILE A 58 -14.75 8.11 -12.96
N LEU A 59 -14.97 6.90 -12.45
CA LEU A 59 -15.40 6.67 -11.08
C LEU A 59 -14.25 5.95 -10.35
N ASP A 60 -13.65 6.63 -9.39
CA ASP A 60 -12.61 6.07 -8.56
C ASP A 60 -13.18 5.47 -7.27
N GLU A 61 -12.51 4.47 -6.72
CA GLU A 61 -12.91 3.78 -5.47
C GLU A 61 -14.35 3.21 -5.51
N VAL A 62 -14.76 2.63 -6.64
CA VAL A 62 -16.14 2.12 -6.85
C VAL A 62 -16.51 1.01 -5.86
N ASP A 63 -15.55 0.33 -5.28
CA ASP A 63 -15.74 -0.68 -4.24
C ASP A 63 -16.28 -0.12 -2.90
N TYR A 64 -16.34 1.22 -2.75
CA TYR A 64 -17.01 1.89 -1.63
C TYR A 64 -18.48 2.30 -1.94
N MET A 65 -18.94 2.13 -3.17
CA MET A 65 -20.33 2.40 -3.53
C MET A 65 -21.30 1.42 -2.88
N THR A 66 -22.47 1.94 -2.49
CA THR A 66 -23.57 1.09 -2.01
C THR A 66 -24.10 0.19 -3.14
N LYS A 67 -24.69 -0.95 -2.80
CA LYS A 67 -25.31 -1.85 -3.79
C LYS A 67 -26.39 -1.16 -4.61
N SER A 68 -27.18 -0.30 -3.98
CA SER A 68 -28.22 0.49 -4.67
C SER A 68 -27.64 1.49 -5.67
N ALA A 69 -26.50 2.10 -5.35
CA ALA A 69 -25.78 2.99 -6.25
C ALA A 69 -25.18 2.22 -7.45
N GLN A 70 -24.62 1.05 -7.22
CA GLN A 70 -24.11 0.17 -8.30
C GLN A 70 -25.24 -0.27 -9.23
N GLN A 71 -26.42 -0.61 -8.70
CA GLN A 71 -27.60 -0.93 -9.52
C GLN A 71 -28.07 0.26 -10.34
N ALA A 72 -28.14 1.47 -9.75
CA ALA A 72 -28.50 2.67 -10.47
C ALA A 72 -27.51 2.98 -11.60
N LEU A 73 -26.21 2.80 -11.35
CA LEU A 73 -25.17 2.95 -12.37
C LEU A 73 -25.37 1.97 -13.53
N LYS A 74 -25.68 0.72 -13.23
CA LYS A 74 -26.01 -0.30 -14.26
C LYS A 74 -27.15 0.14 -15.14
N TYR A 75 -28.27 0.59 -14.55
CA TYR A 75 -29.43 1.07 -15.34
C TYR A 75 -29.06 2.28 -16.19
N LEU A 76 -28.29 3.20 -15.65
CA LEU A 76 -27.81 4.37 -16.39
C LEU A 76 -26.99 3.92 -17.61
N ILE A 77 -26.00 3.07 -17.41
CA ILE A 77 -25.11 2.60 -18.49
C ILE A 77 -25.92 1.87 -19.59
N SER A 78 -26.92 1.07 -19.21
CA SER A 78 -27.77 0.35 -20.15
C SER A 78 -28.68 1.24 -20.98
N SER A 79 -28.97 2.46 -20.51
CA SER A 79 -29.85 3.44 -21.20
C SER A 79 -29.08 4.42 -22.10
N LEU A 80 -27.76 4.35 -22.16
CA LEU A 80 -26.92 5.36 -22.81
C LEU A 80 -26.69 5.13 -24.29
N SER A 81 -26.43 6.24 -24.98
CA SER A 81 -26.00 6.26 -26.38
C SER A 81 -24.50 5.96 -26.55
N GLU A 82 -24.08 5.61 -27.75
CA GLU A 82 -22.75 5.09 -28.10
C GLU A 82 -21.52 6.00 -27.84
N ASN A 83 -21.73 7.27 -27.45
CA ASN A 83 -20.65 8.26 -27.36
C ASN A 83 -20.15 8.51 -25.93
N ILE A 84 -20.32 7.55 -25.01
CA ILE A 84 -19.93 7.69 -23.62
C ILE A 84 -19.08 6.49 -23.19
N CYS A 85 -17.96 6.77 -22.55
CA CYS A 85 -17.05 5.77 -22.03
C CYS A 85 -16.95 5.88 -20.52
N PHE A 86 -17.29 4.81 -19.79
CA PHE A 86 -17.12 4.70 -18.35
C PHE A 86 -15.81 3.99 -18.03
N ILE A 87 -15.10 4.50 -17.03
CA ILE A 87 -13.89 3.90 -16.46
C ILE A 87 -14.12 3.75 -14.96
N LEU A 88 -14.21 2.52 -14.49
CA LEU A 88 -14.37 2.20 -13.07
C LEU A 88 -13.02 1.78 -12.51
N ILE A 89 -12.62 2.35 -11.38
CA ILE A 89 -11.37 2.03 -10.68
C ILE A 89 -11.73 1.49 -9.31
N CYS A 90 -11.21 0.31 -8.96
CA CYS A 90 -11.43 -0.31 -7.66
C CYS A 90 -10.20 -1.10 -7.20
N ASN A 91 -10.08 -1.28 -5.89
CA ASN A 91 -9.08 -2.14 -5.28
C ASN A 91 -9.59 -3.58 -5.11
N TYR A 92 -10.87 -3.73 -4.76
CA TYR A 92 -11.49 -5.02 -4.44
C TYR A 92 -12.62 -5.32 -5.40
N ILE A 93 -12.33 -6.09 -6.45
CA ILE A 93 -13.33 -6.48 -7.46
C ILE A 93 -14.50 -7.28 -6.87
N CYS A 94 -14.27 -8.03 -5.79
CA CYS A 94 -15.31 -8.81 -5.11
C CYS A 94 -16.43 -7.96 -4.47
N LYS A 95 -16.21 -6.66 -4.27
CA LYS A 95 -17.23 -5.72 -3.78
C LYS A 95 -18.11 -5.14 -4.88
N ILE A 96 -17.76 -5.37 -6.13
CA ILE A 96 -18.52 -4.90 -7.29
C ILE A 96 -19.55 -5.98 -7.67
N ASP A 97 -20.79 -5.56 -7.95
CA ASP A 97 -21.86 -6.45 -8.41
C ASP A 97 -21.44 -7.20 -9.68
N ASP A 98 -21.64 -8.53 -9.72
CA ASP A 98 -21.24 -9.39 -10.82
C ASP A 98 -21.83 -8.95 -12.15
N ILE A 99 -23.08 -8.46 -12.14
CA ILE A 99 -23.74 -8.01 -13.35
C ILE A 99 -23.06 -6.73 -13.87
N LEU A 100 -22.67 -5.83 -12.96
CA LEU A 100 -21.91 -4.64 -13.33
C LEU A 100 -20.53 -5.01 -13.88
N GLN A 101 -19.85 -5.97 -13.25
CA GLN A 101 -18.55 -6.48 -13.74
C GLN A 101 -18.62 -7.04 -15.16
N ASN A 102 -19.72 -7.69 -15.53
CA ASN A 102 -19.89 -8.32 -16.85
C ASN A 102 -20.10 -7.31 -18.00
N ILE A 103 -20.47 -6.06 -17.66
CA ILE A 103 -20.62 -4.98 -18.67
C ILE A 103 -19.26 -4.42 -19.08
N PHE A 104 -18.23 -4.55 -18.23
CA PHE A 104 -16.92 -3.93 -18.43
C PHE A 104 -15.84 -4.89 -18.84
N ILE A 105 -14.86 -4.38 -19.61
CA ILE A 105 -13.59 -5.06 -19.86
C ILE A 105 -12.71 -4.87 -18.63
N ARG A 106 -12.27 -5.96 -18.02
CA ARG A 106 -11.43 -5.93 -16.81
C ARG A 106 -9.96 -5.81 -17.19
N ILE A 107 -9.30 -4.79 -16.63
CA ILE A 107 -7.86 -4.60 -16.78
C ILE A 107 -7.24 -4.63 -15.37
N ARG A 108 -6.40 -5.64 -15.15
CA ARG A 108 -5.71 -5.78 -13.85
C ARG A 108 -4.33 -5.10 -13.91
N PHE A 109 -4.08 -4.24 -12.93
CA PHE A 109 -2.77 -3.66 -12.69
C PHE A 109 -2.08 -4.44 -11.57
N ASN A 110 -1.00 -5.11 -11.90
CA ASN A 110 -0.15 -5.80 -10.93
C ASN A 110 0.88 -4.82 -10.34
N ASN A 111 1.54 -5.27 -9.27
CA ASN A 111 2.69 -4.55 -8.72
C ASN A 111 3.77 -4.37 -9.78
N LEU A 112 4.43 -3.23 -9.76
CA LEU A 112 5.56 -2.97 -10.65
C LEU A 112 6.75 -3.86 -10.29
N PRO A 113 7.56 -4.29 -11.29
CA PRO A 113 8.84 -4.94 -11.03
C PRO A 113 9.77 -4.05 -10.21
N LEU A 114 10.56 -4.65 -9.31
CA LEU A 114 11.48 -3.91 -8.43
C LEU A 114 12.49 -3.05 -9.21
N ILE A 115 12.91 -3.50 -10.38
CA ILE A 115 13.83 -2.75 -11.26
C ILE A 115 13.19 -1.43 -11.71
N GLU A 116 11.91 -1.47 -12.12
CA GLU A 116 11.19 -0.28 -12.56
C GLU A 116 10.94 0.70 -11.39
N ILE A 117 10.65 0.16 -10.21
CA ILE A 117 10.51 0.96 -8.99
C ILE A 117 11.83 1.66 -8.67
N LYS A 118 12.96 0.92 -8.72
CA LYS A 118 14.28 1.49 -8.47
C LYS A 118 14.62 2.60 -9.47
N ASN A 119 14.38 2.37 -10.76
CA ASN A 119 14.59 3.36 -11.79
C ASN A 119 13.74 4.62 -11.57
N TYR A 120 12.49 4.43 -11.16
CA TYR A 120 11.59 5.55 -10.88
C TYR A 120 12.07 6.37 -9.67
N ILE A 121 12.42 5.72 -8.56
CA ILE A 121 12.94 6.39 -7.36
C ILE A 121 14.25 7.12 -7.67
N ASN A 122 15.17 6.50 -8.41
CA ASN A 122 16.42 7.14 -8.84
C ASN A 122 16.17 8.40 -9.68
N ASN A 123 15.15 8.38 -10.53
CA ASN A 123 14.77 9.57 -11.31
C ASN A 123 14.23 10.68 -10.42
N VAL A 124 13.39 10.35 -9.43
CA VAL A 124 12.89 11.33 -8.44
C VAL A 124 14.05 11.92 -7.64
N VAL A 125 14.95 11.09 -7.11
CA VAL A 125 16.14 11.51 -6.35
C VAL A 125 16.99 12.50 -7.16
N LYS A 126 17.21 12.20 -8.46
CA LYS A 126 17.97 13.09 -9.37
C LYS A 126 17.25 14.41 -9.64
N GLN A 127 15.93 14.37 -9.88
CA GLN A 127 15.14 15.57 -10.18
C GLN A 127 15.06 16.50 -8.98
N GLU A 128 14.85 15.95 -7.78
CA GLU A 128 14.76 16.69 -6.53
C GLU A 128 16.16 17.00 -5.92
N LYS A 129 17.25 16.54 -6.55
CA LYS A 129 18.64 16.72 -6.09
C LYS A 129 18.87 16.25 -4.65
N LEU A 130 18.27 15.13 -4.30
CA LEU A 130 18.42 14.52 -2.99
C LEU A 130 19.77 13.81 -2.88
N VAL A 131 20.42 13.92 -1.72
CA VAL A 131 21.68 13.22 -1.44
C VAL A 131 21.35 11.91 -0.72
N ILE A 132 21.23 10.82 -1.48
CA ILE A 132 20.83 9.50 -1.00
C ILE A 132 21.74 8.46 -1.64
N ASP A 133 22.26 7.54 -0.84
CA ASP A 133 23.08 6.42 -1.30
C ASP A 133 22.24 5.28 -1.88
N ASP A 134 22.83 4.50 -2.78
CA ASP A 134 22.15 3.36 -3.41
C ASP A 134 21.69 2.29 -2.39
N GLU A 135 22.40 2.13 -1.26
CA GLU A 135 22.00 1.23 -0.17
C GLU A 135 20.70 1.71 0.47
N GLN A 136 20.61 2.99 0.77
CA GLN A 136 19.40 3.60 1.36
C GLN A 136 18.20 3.48 0.43
N ILE A 137 18.41 3.63 -0.88
CA ILE A 137 17.33 3.43 -1.88
C ILE A 137 16.86 1.97 -1.86
N ASN A 138 17.76 1.01 -1.77
CA ASN A 138 17.41 -0.41 -1.68
C ASN A 138 16.66 -0.71 -0.37
N ASP A 139 17.04 -0.10 0.74
CA ASP A 139 16.37 -0.25 2.03
C ASP A 139 14.93 0.29 1.98
N ILE A 140 14.74 1.47 1.39
CA ILE A 140 13.40 2.06 1.19
C ILE A 140 12.54 1.12 0.34
N ILE A 141 13.07 0.60 -0.77
CA ILE A 141 12.35 -0.34 -1.64
C ILE A 141 12.00 -1.63 -0.90
N THR A 142 12.92 -2.15 -0.09
CA THR A 142 12.69 -3.38 0.69
C THR A 142 11.61 -3.16 1.76
N TYR A 143 11.59 -2.00 2.40
CA TYR A 143 10.63 -1.66 3.44
C TYR A 143 9.22 -1.46 2.88
N PHE A 144 9.07 -0.60 1.86
CA PHE A 144 7.78 -0.25 1.28
C PHE A 144 7.32 -1.22 0.18
N LYS A 145 8.18 -2.11 -0.30
CA LYS A 145 7.92 -3.08 -1.38
C LYS A 145 7.44 -2.40 -2.66
N SER A 146 6.14 -2.54 -3.00
CA SER A 146 5.55 -1.99 -4.22
C SER A 146 4.76 -0.70 -4.00
N ASP A 147 4.74 -0.16 -2.78
CA ASP A 147 4.01 1.07 -2.46
C ASP A 147 4.83 2.32 -2.77
N ILE A 148 4.80 2.72 -4.04
CA ILE A 148 5.52 3.92 -4.53
C ILE A 148 5.03 5.20 -3.84
N ARG A 149 3.73 5.29 -3.49
CA ARG A 149 3.19 6.48 -2.83
C ARG A 149 3.84 6.68 -1.46
N SER A 150 3.92 5.63 -0.66
CA SER A 150 4.57 5.68 0.64
C SER A 150 6.07 5.93 0.52
N MET A 151 6.76 5.37 -0.50
CA MET A 151 8.18 5.69 -0.77
C MET A 151 8.39 7.17 -1.04
N ILE A 152 7.57 7.78 -1.90
CA ILE A 152 7.70 9.21 -2.24
C ILE A 152 7.40 10.08 -1.03
N ASN A 153 6.33 9.79 -0.28
CA ASN A 153 6.01 10.51 0.94
C ASN A 153 7.14 10.41 1.96
N TYR A 154 7.75 9.24 2.10
CA TYR A 154 8.91 9.04 2.95
C TYR A 154 10.10 9.88 2.49
N LEU A 155 10.41 9.87 1.20
CA LEU A 155 11.46 10.72 0.63
C LEU A 155 11.18 12.19 0.89
N GLN A 156 9.96 12.66 0.63
CA GLN A 156 9.57 14.04 0.85
C GLN A 156 9.69 14.46 2.32
N SER A 157 9.23 13.65 3.26
CA SER A 157 9.26 14.01 4.69
C SER A 157 10.65 13.97 5.30
N ASN A 158 11.52 13.07 4.85
CA ASN A 158 12.84 12.90 5.46
C ASN A 158 13.94 13.73 4.78
N PHE A 159 13.78 14.11 3.52
CA PHE A 159 14.82 14.84 2.78
C PHE A 159 14.49 16.32 2.51
N ALA A 160 13.24 16.74 2.69
CA ALA A 160 12.86 18.16 2.63
C ALA A 160 13.28 18.96 3.87
N GLN A 161 13.52 18.29 5.00
CA GLN A 161 13.95 18.89 6.27
C GLN A 161 15.24 18.23 6.76
N THR A 162 16.38 18.74 6.32
CA THR A 162 17.72 18.48 6.92
C THR A 162 18.03 17.03 7.33
N ASN A 163 18.75 16.31 6.49
CA ASN A 163 19.75 15.25 6.78
C ASN A 163 19.52 14.23 7.93
N ILE A 164 18.34 14.09 8.48
CA ILE A 164 18.03 13.03 9.43
C ILE A 164 17.31 11.92 8.65
N ILE A 165 18.11 11.06 8.04
CA ILE A 165 17.60 9.79 7.53
C ILE A 165 17.12 9.01 8.74
N LYS A 166 15.81 8.75 8.84
CA LYS A 166 15.36 7.68 9.73
C LYS A 166 16.02 6.41 9.21
N LYS A 167 17.01 5.93 9.96
CA LYS A 167 17.67 4.68 9.62
C LYS A 167 16.61 3.59 9.53
N THR A 168 16.60 2.82 8.47
CA THR A 168 15.83 1.58 8.40
C THR A 168 16.64 0.50 9.10
N ILE A 169 15.99 -0.36 9.88
CA ILE A 169 16.69 -1.46 10.55
C ILE A 169 17.16 -2.44 9.47
N ASN A 170 18.47 -2.56 9.34
CA ASN A 170 19.11 -3.44 8.38
C ASN A 170 19.23 -4.88 8.92
N ASN A 171 19.43 -5.85 8.03
CA ASN A 171 19.63 -7.24 8.43
C ASN A 171 20.82 -7.42 9.39
N SER A 172 21.87 -6.59 9.28
CA SER A 172 23.01 -6.57 10.18
C SER A 172 22.61 -6.25 11.62
N GLU A 173 21.66 -5.32 11.83
CA GLU A 173 21.17 -4.99 13.16
C GLU A 173 20.41 -6.15 13.82
N TRP A 174 19.63 -6.89 13.03
CA TRP A 174 18.96 -8.09 13.54
C TRP A 174 19.95 -9.21 13.90
N LEU A 175 21.04 -9.37 13.12
CA LEU A 175 22.10 -10.32 13.45
C LEU A 175 22.81 -9.92 14.76
N ASN A 176 23.17 -8.64 14.92
CA ASN A 176 23.76 -8.13 16.14
C ASN A 176 22.84 -8.35 17.36
N PHE A 177 21.54 -8.14 17.16
CA PHE A 177 20.55 -8.37 18.22
C PHE A 177 20.43 -9.85 18.59
N ILE A 178 20.44 -10.76 17.63
CA ILE A 178 20.42 -12.20 17.87
C ILE A 178 21.67 -12.63 18.64
N GLU A 179 22.84 -12.13 18.24
CA GLU A 179 24.10 -12.41 18.93
C GLU A 179 24.07 -11.88 20.37
N TYR A 180 23.52 -10.67 20.57
CA TYR A 180 23.34 -10.10 21.90
C TYR A 180 22.40 -10.95 22.77
N ILE A 181 21.30 -11.47 22.23
CA ILE A 181 20.39 -12.39 22.93
C ILE A 181 21.13 -13.65 23.35
N LYS A 182 21.92 -14.27 22.45
CA LYS A 182 22.68 -15.48 22.72
C LYS A 182 23.70 -15.29 23.86
N ASN A 183 24.34 -14.14 23.90
CA ASN A 183 25.35 -13.80 24.91
C ASN A 183 24.73 -13.42 26.28
N ASN A 184 23.47 -13.02 26.33
CA ASN A 184 22.79 -12.55 27.53
C ASN A 184 21.54 -13.38 27.90
N LYS A 185 21.54 -14.69 27.61
CA LYS A 185 20.40 -15.63 27.80
C LYS A 185 19.71 -15.53 29.17
N ASN A 186 20.45 -15.25 30.21
CA ASN A 186 19.96 -15.25 31.60
C ASN A 186 19.54 -13.88 32.10
N ASN A 187 19.57 -12.84 31.26
CA ASN A 187 19.27 -11.47 31.68
C ASN A 187 18.27 -10.77 30.75
N ILE A 188 16.99 -11.13 30.91
CA ILE A 188 15.90 -10.61 30.11
C ILE A 188 15.82 -9.07 30.18
N SER A 189 16.15 -8.46 31.33
CA SER A 189 16.13 -7.00 31.49
C SER A 189 17.16 -6.30 30.56
N LYS A 190 18.34 -6.88 30.35
CA LYS A 190 19.33 -6.34 29.40
C LYS A 190 18.84 -6.45 27.97
N ILE A 191 18.23 -7.57 27.60
CA ILE A 191 17.68 -7.78 26.26
C ILE A 191 16.55 -6.78 25.97
N ASN A 192 15.65 -6.57 26.93
CA ASN A 192 14.59 -5.56 26.80
C ASN A 192 15.15 -4.14 26.66
N ASN A 193 16.19 -3.79 27.40
CA ASN A 193 16.84 -2.47 27.26
C ASN A 193 17.47 -2.30 25.89
N TYR A 194 18.11 -3.32 25.34
CA TYR A 194 18.66 -3.29 23.99
C TYR A 194 17.57 -3.10 22.93
N LEU A 195 16.45 -3.82 23.06
CA LEU A 195 15.28 -3.65 22.19
C LEU A 195 14.71 -2.23 22.26
N ASN A 196 14.57 -1.67 23.47
CA ASN A 196 14.13 -0.29 23.66
C ASN A 196 15.09 0.73 23.02
N ASN A 197 16.39 0.47 23.06
CA ASN A 197 17.37 1.32 22.38
C ASN A 197 17.18 1.28 20.85
N ILE A 198 16.95 0.10 20.29
CA ILE A 198 16.59 -0.03 18.86
C ILE A 198 15.31 0.80 18.58
N CYS A 199 14.28 0.67 19.40
CA CYS A 199 13.04 1.43 19.21
C CYS A 199 13.27 2.94 19.21
N LEU A 200 14.12 3.45 20.11
CA LEU A 200 14.47 4.87 20.20
C LEU A 200 15.33 5.33 19.02
N GLU A 201 16.32 4.53 18.62
CA GLU A 201 17.24 4.88 17.53
C GLU A 201 16.50 4.96 16.17
N TYR A 202 15.53 4.06 15.97
CA TYR A 202 14.77 3.96 14.72
C TYR A 202 13.38 4.64 14.78
N ASP A 203 13.07 5.33 15.91
CA ASP A 203 11.76 5.97 16.15
C ASP A 203 10.57 5.06 15.82
N MET A 204 10.63 3.84 16.34
CA MET A 204 9.65 2.80 16.09
C MET A 204 8.91 2.39 17.36
N ASN A 205 7.65 2.02 17.20
CA ASN A 205 6.90 1.39 18.28
C ASN A 205 7.45 -0.03 18.54
N ILE A 206 7.52 -0.42 19.80
CA ILE A 206 8.02 -1.75 20.23
C ILE A 206 7.29 -2.91 19.52
N TYR A 207 6.00 -2.75 19.19
CA TYR A 207 5.22 -3.74 18.44
C TYR A 207 5.69 -3.90 17.01
N GLN A 208 5.92 -2.79 16.34
CA GLN A 208 6.45 -2.80 14.98
C GLN A 208 7.83 -3.46 14.98
N THR A 209 8.65 -3.15 15.96
CA THR A 209 9.99 -3.73 16.10
C THR A 209 9.92 -5.25 16.33
N ILE A 210 9.08 -5.73 17.25
CA ILE A 210 8.89 -7.17 17.50
C ILE A 210 8.31 -7.87 16.24
N ARG A 211 7.37 -7.24 15.56
CA ARG A 211 6.78 -7.78 14.31
C ARG A 211 7.82 -7.89 13.20
N MET A 212 8.67 -6.88 13.03
CA MET A 212 9.76 -6.91 12.06
C MET A 212 10.80 -7.97 12.42
N PHE A 213 11.17 -8.07 13.68
CA PHE A 213 12.07 -9.10 14.19
C PHE A 213 11.50 -10.51 13.98
N SER A 214 10.23 -10.73 14.32
CA SER A 214 9.55 -12.02 14.05
C SER A 214 9.55 -12.37 12.56
N THR A 215 9.28 -11.38 11.70
CA THR A 215 9.33 -11.57 10.25
C THR A 215 10.74 -11.90 9.75
N TYR A 216 11.77 -11.28 10.34
CA TYR A 216 13.16 -11.57 10.04
C TYR A 216 13.52 -13.02 10.43
N ILE A 217 13.12 -13.46 11.63
CA ILE A 217 13.36 -14.83 12.10
C ILE A 217 12.68 -15.83 11.16
N ILE A 218 11.39 -15.66 10.84
CA ILE A 218 10.65 -16.58 9.96
C ILE A 218 11.32 -16.71 8.59
N LYS A 219 11.90 -15.63 8.07
CA LYS A 219 12.53 -15.65 6.74
C LYS A 219 13.92 -16.29 6.71
N ASN A 220 14.65 -16.21 7.81
CA ASN A 220 16.05 -16.60 7.86
C ASN A 220 16.30 -17.85 8.69
N THR A 221 15.29 -18.41 9.34
CA THR A 221 15.37 -19.67 10.08
C THR A 221 14.40 -20.70 9.50
N ASN A 222 14.81 -21.96 9.47
CA ASN A 222 13.92 -23.07 9.14
C ASN A 222 13.09 -23.41 10.38
N ILE A 223 11.92 -22.80 10.49
CA ILE A 223 10.98 -23.07 11.57
C ILE A 223 10.04 -24.17 11.09
N ASP A 224 9.91 -25.26 11.87
CA ASP A 224 8.93 -26.31 11.58
C ASP A 224 7.50 -25.74 11.62
N SER A 225 6.67 -26.11 10.63
CA SER A 225 5.30 -25.60 10.46
C SER A 225 4.40 -25.78 11.69
N ASP A 226 4.67 -26.79 12.49
CA ASP A 226 3.88 -27.14 13.68
C ASP A 226 4.48 -26.60 14.99
N SER A 227 5.42 -25.67 14.89
CA SER A 227 6.08 -25.12 16.09
C SER A 227 5.18 -24.16 16.87
N ASP A 228 5.19 -24.28 18.20
CA ASP A 228 4.46 -23.38 19.11
C ASP A 228 4.77 -21.91 18.90
N ILE A 229 5.96 -21.61 18.33
CA ILE A 229 6.39 -20.25 18.07
C ILE A 229 5.62 -19.62 16.91
N LEU A 230 5.35 -20.37 15.83
CA LEU A 230 4.55 -19.86 14.71
C LEU A 230 3.14 -19.53 15.13
N ASN A 231 2.50 -20.41 15.90
CA ASN A 231 1.18 -20.16 16.49
C ASN A 231 1.18 -18.90 17.37
N SER A 232 2.23 -18.72 18.18
CA SER A 232 2.37 -17.54 19.03
C SER A 232 2.54 -16.24 18.22
N ILE A 233 3.32 -16.28 17.16
CA ILE A 233 3.52 -15.14 16.24
C ILE A 233 2.22 -14.82 15.50
N GLU A 234 1.49 -15.84 15.02
CA GLU A 234 0.20 -15.66 14.33
C GLU A 234 -0.81 -14.95 15.25
N ILE A 235 -0.96 -15.43 16.48
CA ILE A 235 -1.83 -14.81 17.48
C ILE A 235 -1.43 -13.35 17.72
N PHE A 236 -0.13 -13.05 17.81
CA PHE A 236 0.36 -11.69 18.02
C PHE A 236 0.03 -10.76 16.85
N ILE A 237 0.16 -11.23 15.62
CA ILE A 237 -0.10 -10.43 14.41
C ILE A 237 -1.59 -10.08 14.28
N HIS A 238 -2.49 -10.98 14.74
CA HIS A 238 -3.93 -10.83 14.59
C HIS A 238 -4.64 -10.18 15.78
N LYS A 239 -3.94 -9.93 16.90
CA LYS A 239 -4.53 -9.24 18.05
C LYS A 239 -4.62 -7.73 17.85
N ASN A 240 -5.70 -7.14 18.40
CA ASN A 240 -5.90 -5.69 18.43
C ASN A 240 -4.96 -5.02 19.46
N ASP A 241 -4.60 -3.77 19.24
CA ASP A 241 -3.58 -3.01 19.99
C ASP A 241 -3.76 -3.00 21.51
N TYR A 242 -4.99 -3.11 22.04
CA TYR A 242 -5.28 -3.08 23.47
C TYR A 242 -4.92 -4.38 24.24
N GLU A 243 -4.95 -5.52 23.59
CA GLU A 243 -4.59 -6.81 24.21
C GLU A 243 -3.10 -7.13 24.09
N VAL A 244 -2.41 -6.36 23.29
CA VAL A 244 -1.05 -6.63 22.86
C VAL A 244 -0.03 -6.40 23.95
N GLU A 245 -0.29 -5.49 24.92
CA GLU A 245 0.71 -5.16 25.94
C GLU A 245 1.02 -6.32 26.90
N CYS A 246 0.02 -7.10 27.25
CA CYS A 246 0.23 -8.32 28.04
C CYS A 246 0.89 -9.44 27.24
N TYR A 247 0.60 -9.50 25.92
CA TYR A 247 1.09 -10.57 25.07
C TYR A 247 2.51 -10.32 24.51
N LYS A 248 2.93 -9.07 24.47
CA LYS A 248 4.25 -8.66 23.96
C LYS A 248 5.41 -9.34 24.73
N ASN A 249 5.36 -9.32 26.03
CA ASN A 249 6.40 -9.93 26.86
C ASN A 249 6.41 -11.46 26.66
N TYR A 250 5.24 -12.07 26.59
CA TYR A 250 5.12 -13.50 26.33
C TYR A 250 5.73 -13.92 24.99
N ILE A 251 5.40 -13.22 23.89
CA ILE A 251 5.93 -13.58 22.59
C ILE A 251 7.42 -13.32 22.50
N PHE A 252 7.87 -12.25 23.14
CA PHE A 252 9.28 -11.91 23.15
C PHE A 252 10.10 -12.95 23.92
N ASP A 253 9.60 -13.43 25.06
CA ASP A 253 10.21 -14.51 25.82
C ASP A 253 10.24 -15.83 25.02
N LYS A 254 9.18 -16.13 24.27
CA LYS A 254 9.13 -17.28 23.36
C LYS A 254 10.16 -17.20 22.24
N LEU A 255 10.29 -16.01 21.61
CA LEU A 255 11.30 -15.76 20.57
C LEU A 255 12.72 -15.93 21.12
N ILE A 256 12.99 -15.39 22.30
CA ILE A 256 14.30 -15.55 22.97
C ILE A 256 14.59 -17.02 23.24
N THR A 257 13.62 -17.75 23.81
CA THR A 257 13.75 -19.17 24.12
C THR A 257 14.05 -19.99 22.86
N TYR A 258 13.32 -19.72 21.78
CA TYR A 258 13.53 -20.35 20.49
C TYR A 258 14.94 -20.08 19.93
N LEU A 259 15.36 -18.81 19.89
CA LEU A 259 16.69 -18.43 19.39
C LEU A 259 17.84 -19.04 20.22
N CYS A 260 17.57 -19.28 21.50
CA CYS A 260 18.55 -19.94 22.37
C CYS A 260 18.56 -21.47 22.18
N ALA A 261 17.48 -22.07 21.70
CA ALA A 261 17.38 -23.52 21.47
C ALA A 261 17.88 -23.91 20.07
N VAL A 262 17.69 -23.04 19.10
CA VAL A 262 18.20 -23.25 17.72
C VAL A 262 19.69 -22.89 17.70
N ASP A 263 20.55 -23.90 17.84
CA ASP A 263 21.96 -23.76 17.56
C ASP A 263 22.15 -23.43 16.10
N ALA A 264 22.49 -22.22 15.89
CA ALA A 264 22.82 -21.44 14.75
C ALA A 264 23.34 -22.18 13.52
N ASN A 265 22.51 -22.24 12.52
CA ASN A 265 22.86 -22.11 11.11
C ASN A 265 22.27 -20.80 10.55
N LEU A 266 22.59 -19.70 11.22
CA LEU A 266 22.36 -18.33 10.71
C LEU A 266 23.69 -17.73 10.27
#